data_e2caa9c041a0378c51a5eb8432bd7d21
#
_entry.id   e2caa9c041a0378c51a5eb8432bd7d21
#
_cell.length_a   1.000
_cell.length_b   1.000
_cell.length_c   1.000
_cell.angle_alpha   90.00
_cell.angle_beta   90.00
_cell.angle_gamma   90.00
#
_symmetry.space_group_name_H-M   'P 1'
#
loop_
_entity.id
_entity.type
_entity.pdbx_description
1 polymer ?
#
loop_
_entity_poly.entity_id
_entity_poly.type
_entity_poly.pdbx_seq_one_letter_code
_entity_poly.pdbx_strand_id
1 'polypeptide(L)'
;MIIGGGSTSQLSKSRKTYLKVVQNVQLSGRSPKTRTTEEQVVTFTDEDVARIHHPYDDAIVITLLITDYTTRKVLVDNGSSADILYYPAFQQMKLGGDQLRPVNSLLVDFGGTKVQLIGTITLPVVVGAYPQQVTRDVNFLVIDCSSSYNAIIGKPTLNSWKAVTSTYHLLVKFPTEYGVGQVQGDQLAARECYLAMLAMDEQVQMMNIKERRVMAEPTEALENISLDEDNPEKSTRVGVDLEKEIKKDSSVS
;
A
#
# COMPACT_ATOMS: atom_id res chain seq x y z
N MET A 1 0.53 0.14 -3.21
CA MET A 1 0.63 0.80 -4.54
C MET A 1 -0.60 1.64 -4.79
N ILE A 2 -0.43 2.93 -4.85
CA ILE A 2 -1.52 3.90 -4.98
C ILE A 2 -1.46 4.49 -6.38
N ILE A 3 -2.57 4.40 -7.13
CA ILE A 3 -2.67 4.91 -8.51
C ILE A 3 -3.61 6.11 -8.52
N GLY A 4 -3.12 7.27 -8.92
CA GLY A 4 -3.93 8.47 -9.17
C GLY A 4 -4.69 8.37 -10.49
N GLY A 5 -5.99 8.59 -10.50
CA GLY A 5 -6.85 8.49 -11.68
C GLY A 5 -7.59 9.79 -12.02
N GLY A 6 -7.60 10.13 -13.29
CA GLY A 6 -8.35 11.27 -13.86
C GLY A 6 -9.83 10.98 -14.15
N SER A 7 -10.60 12.03 -14.41
CA SER A 7 -12.08 12.14 -14.43
C SER A 7 -12.89 11.06 -15.19
N THR A 8 -14.10 10.80 -14.68
CA THR A 8 -14.88 9.56 -14.75
C THR A 8 -15.89 9.37 -15.90
N SER A 9 -15.99 10.18 -16.92
CA SER A 9 -17.10 10.05 -17.90
C SER A 9 -16.77 9.50 -19.28
N GLN A 10 -15.50 9.21 -19.59
CA GLN A 10 -15.11 8.57 -20.88
C GLN A 10 -14.43 7.20 -20.69
N LEU A 11 -14.64 6.56 -19.57
CA LEU A 11 -13.74 5.54 -19.01
C LEU A 11 -13.86 4.13 -19.55
N SER A 12 -14.95 3.71 -20.20
CA SER A 12 -15.07 2.30 -20.58
C SER A 12 -14.36 1.94 -21.89
N LYS A 13 -14.41 2.82 -22.90
CA LYS A 13 -13.67 2.61 -24.18
C LYS A 13 -12.19 2.94 -24.04
N SER A 14 -11.85 4.06 -23.39
CA SER A 14 -10.46 4.46 -23.15
C SER A 14 -9.70 3.47 -22.27
N ARG A 15 -10.36 2.90 -21.25
CA ARG A 15 -9.76 1.89 -20.37
C ARG A 15 -9.45 0.58 -21.09
N LYS A 16 -10.35 0.12 -21.99
CA LYS A 16 -10.12 -1.06 -22.85
C LYS A 16 -8.99 -0.82 -23.85
N THR A 17 -8.90 0.38 -24.43
CA THR A 17 -7.82 0.74 -25.35
C THR A 17 -6.50 0.87 -24.63
N TYR A 18 -6.47 1.50 -23.43
CA TYR A 18 -5.29 1.60 -22.59
C TYR A 18 -4.76 0.25 -22.15
N LEU A 19 -5.65 -0.66 -21.70
CA LEU A 19 -5.27 -2.03 -21.33
C LEU A 19 -4.68 -2.81 -22.52
N LYS A 20 -5.23 -2.65 -23.73
CA LYS A 20 -4.65 -3.26 -24.93
C LYS A 20 -3.26 -2.72 -25.27
N VAL A 21 -3.01 -1.42 -25.05
CA VAL A 21 -1.69 -0.79 -25.27
C VAL A 21 -0.68 -1.24 -24.21
N VAL A 22 -1.11 -1.34 -22.95
CA VAL A 22 -0.25 -1.79 -21.83
C VAL A 22 0.10 -3.28 -21.93
N GLN A 23 -0.78 -4.09 -22.52
CA GLN A 23 -0.54 -5.54 -22.73
C GLN A 23 0.29 -5.86 -23.97
N ASN A 24 0.55 -4.88 -24.85
CA ASN A 24 1.41 -5.07 -26.02
C ASN A 24 2.89 -4.97 -25.61
N VAL A 25 3.53 -6.10 -25.36
CA VAL A 25 4.98 -6.19 -25.19
C VAL A 25 5.62 -6.09 -26.56
N GLN A 26 6.08 -4.90 -26.94
CA GLN A 26 6.91 -4.69 -28.13
C GLN A 26 8.38 -4.62 -27.72
N LEU A 27 9.20 -5.48 -28.29
CA LEU A 27 10.66 -5.37 -28.22
C LEU A 27 11.10 -4.14 -29.02
N SER A 28 11.21 -2.98 -28.39
CA SER A 28 11.87 -1.83 -28.98
C SER A 28 13.35 -1.87 -28.64
N GLY A 29 14.19 -2.04 -29.66
CA GLY A 29 15.64 -1.91 -29.51
C GLY A 29 16.00 -0.52 -28.98
N ARG A 30 16.41 -0.43 -27.73
CA ARG A 30 17.00 0.78 -27.18
C ARG A 30 18.47 0.83 -27.56
N SER A 31 18.84 1.85 -28.30
CA SER A 31 20.26 2.21 -28.44
C SER A 31 20.85 2.47 -27.04
N PRO A 32 22.02 1.93 -26.71
CA PRO A 32 22.67 2.20 -25.44
C PRO A 32 22.96 3.70 -25.33
N LYS A 33 22.43 4.37 -24.33
CA LYS A 33 22.82 5.72 -23.96
C LYS A 33 24.24 5.68 -23.42
N THR A 34 25.19 6.28 -24.13
CA THR A 34 26.55 6.49 -23.63
C THR A 34 26.46 7.43 -22.41
N ARG A 35 26.69 6.90 -21.22
CA ARG A 35 26.80 7.69 -19.99
C ARG A 35 28.26 8.07 -19.79
N THR A 36 28.54 9.34 -19.79
CA THR A 36 29.81 9.95 -19.37
C THR A 36 29.63 10.59 -18.02
N THR A 37 29.74 9.79 -16.95
CA THR A 37 29.92 10.27 -15.59
C THR A 37 30.48 9.08 -14.80
N GLU A 38 31.46 9.28 -13.96
CA GLU A 38 31.93 8.25 -13.04
C GLU A 38 30.73 7.77 -12.22
N GLU A 39 30.17 6.62 -12.60
CA GLU A 39 29.01 6.04 -11.95
C GLU A 39 29.49 5.36 -10.67
N GLN A 40 28.99 5.83 -9.52
CA GLN A 40 29.21 5.12 -8.27
C GLN A 40 28.50 3.78 -8.33
N VAL A 41 29.26 2.69 -8.18
CA VAL A 41 28.71 1.34 -8.16
C VAL A 41 28.08 1.09 -6.79
N VAL A 42 26.80 0.79 -6.79
CA VAL A 42 26.06 0.38 -5.59
C VAL A 42 26.09 -1.14 -5.51
N THR A 43 26.72 -1.68 -4.48
CA THR A 43 26.81 -3.12 -4.23
C THR A 43 26.15 -3.49 -2.90
N PHE A 44 25.63 -4.72 -2.82
CA PHE A 44 25.17 -5.34 -1.57
C PHE A 44 26.07 -6.54 -1.30
N THR A 45 26.44 -6.74 -0.05
CA THR A 45 27.37 -7.78 0.39
C THR A 45 26.80 -8.54 1.60
N ASP A 46 27.38 -9.68 1.93
CA ASP A 46 26.98 -10.47 3.10
C ASP A 46 27.14 -9.70 4.41
N GLU A 47 28.00 -8.68 4.47
CA GLU A 47 28.15 -7.81 5.64
C GLU A 47 26.89 -6.97 5.89
N ASP A 48 26.16 -6.62 4.83
CA ASP A 48 24.91 -5.86 4.93
C ASP A 48 23.79 -6.67 5.62
N VAL A 49 23.91 -8.00 5.65
CA VAL A 49 22.94 -8.91 6.27
C VAL A 49 23.28 -9.23 7.74
N ALA A 50 24.51 -8.96 8.17
CA ALA A 50 25.03 -9.39 9.49
C ALA A 50 24.20 -8.91 10.71
N ARG A 51 23.39 -7.86 10.53
CA ARG A 51 22.55 -7.27 11.58
C ARG A 51 21.07 -7.66 11.50
N ILE A 52 20.73 -8.56 10.58
CA ILE A 52 19.34 -8.95 10.32
C ILE A 52 19.06 -10.28 11.01
N HIS A 53 17.94 -10.35 11.73
CA HIS A 53 17.49 -11.57 12.37
C HIS A 53 16.63 -12.41 11.43
N HIS A 54 17.13 -13.59 11.05
CA HIS A 54 16.45 -14.55 10.19
C HIS A 54 15.62 -15.58 10.98
N PRO A 55 14.55 -16.18 10.42
CA PRO A 55 13.92 -15.84 9.12
C PRO A 55 13.07 -14.56 9.24
N TYR A 56 12.86 -13.87 8.11
CA TYR A 56 12.04 -12.65 8.08
C TYR A 56 11.36 -12.43 6.71
N ASP A 57 10.19 -11.78 6.77
CA ASP A 57 9.49 -11.17 5.64
C ASP A 57 9.15 -9.70 5.96
N ASP A 58 10.01 -9.06 6.73
CA ASP A 58 9.80 -7.70 7.24
C ASP A 58 9.85 -6.67 6.10
N ALA A 59 8.98 -5.67 6.16
CA ALA A 59 9.03 -4.53 5.25
C ALA A 59 10.24 -3.64 5.57
N ILE A 60 10.73 -2.89 4.58
CA ILE A 60 11.78 -1.88 4.82
C ILE A 60 11.14 -0.67 5.49
N VAL A 61 11.26 -0.59 6.80
CA VAL A 61 10.79 0.53 7.63
C VAL A 61 11.99 1.28 8.16
N ILE A 62 12.09 2.57 7.86
CA ILE A 62 13.25 3.39 8.17
C ILE A 62 12.89 4.59 9.05
N THR A 63 13.92 5.27 9.54
CA THR A 63 13.81 6.57 10.18
C THR A 63 14.41 7.63 9.29
N LEU A 64 13.70 8.73 9.07
CA LEU A 64 14.14 9.88 8.27
C LEU A 64 14.07 11.17 9.09
N LEU A 65 14.86 12.16 8.69
CA LEU A 65 14.64 13.52 9.11
C LEU A 65 13.77 14.23 8.08
N ILE A 66 12.53 14.56 8.46
CA ILE A 66 11.60 15.32 7.64
C ILE A 66 11.47 16.71 8.24
N THR A 67 11.86 17.74 7.49
CA THR A 67 12.10 19.09 8.02
C THR A 67 13.08 18.99 9.20
N ASP A 68 12.67 19.35 10.41
CA ASP A 68 13.50 19.27 11.63
C ASP A 68 13.03 18.12 12.57
N TYR A 69 12.18 17.20 12.07
CA TYR A 69 11.60 16.14 12.87
C TYR A 69 12.17 14.77 12.53
N THR A 70 12.73 14.08 13.52
CA THR A 70 13.08 12.67 13.39
C THR A 70 11.81 11.85 13.27
N THR A 71 11.51 11.40 12.07
CA THR A 71 10.30 10.65 11.74
C THR A 71 10.61 9.16 11.65
N ARG A 72 10.13 8.40 12.61
CA ARG A 72 10.22 6.92 12.65
C ARG A 72 9.05 6.29 11.90
N LYS A 73 9.12 4.97 11.70
CA LYS A 73 8.05 4.19 11.05
C LYS A 73 7.69 4.74 9.67
N VAL A 74 8.72 5.01 8.86
CA VAL A 74 8.58 5.40 7.46
C VAL A 74 8.75 4.16 6.60
N LEU A 75 7.68 3.77 5.92
CA LEU A 75 7.68 2.63 4.99
C LEU A 75 8.33 3.01 3.66
N VAL A 76 9.24 2.18 3.17
CA VAL A 76 9.77 2.28 1.80
C VAL A 76 8.96 1.35 0.91
N ASP A 77 8.22 1.94 -0.04
CA ASP A 77 7.33 1.20 -0.94
C ASP A 77 7.66 1.47 -2.42
N ASN A 78 8.39 0.58 -3.03
CA ASN A 78 8.73 0.63 -4.47
C ASN A 78 7.50 0.49 -5.39
N GLY A 79 6.38 0.03 -4.86
CA GLY A 79 5.11 -0.10 -5.58
C GLY A 79 4.31 1.19 -5.61
N SER A 80 4.49 2.07 -4.63
CA SER A 80 3.73 3.32 -4.52
C SER A 80 4.14 4.34 -5.59
N SER A 81 3.16 4.97 -6.22
CA SER A 81 3.35 6.05 -7.20
C SER A 81 3.37 7.44 -6.57
N ALA A 82 3.22 7.54 -5.26
CA ALA A 82 3.21 8.77 -4.50
C ALA A 82 3.97 8.61 -3.17
N ASP A 83 4.45 9.72 -2.65
CA ASP A 83 4.93 9.81 -1.28
C ASP A 83 3.78 10.26 -0.39
N ILE A 84 3.62 9.64 0.77
CA ILE A 84 2.48 9.84 1.66
C ILE A 84 2.97 10.29 3.02
N LEU A 85 2.30 11.30 3.60
CA LEU A 85 2.40 11.67 4.99
C LEU A 85 1.04 11.50 5.64
N TYR A 86 0.96 10.69 6.66
CA TYR A 86 -0.29 10.47 7.38
C TYR A 86 -0.63 11.67 8.25
N TYR A 87 -1.90 12.05 8.30
CA TYR A 87 -2.35 13.26 8.97
C TYR A 87 -1.96 13.34 10.45
N PRO A 88 -1.99 12.25 11.26
CA PRO A 88 -1.49 12.30 12.62
C PRO A 88 0.00 12.70 12.73
N ALA A 89 0.84 12.24 11.79
CA ALA A 89 2.25 12.64 11.75
C ALA A 89 2.42 14.10 11.35
N PHE A 90 1.64 14.56 10.34
CA PHE A 90 1.60 15.97 9.95
C PHE A 90 1.23 16.88 11.14
N GLN A 91 0.22 16.50 11.94
CA GLN A 91 -0.16 17.24 13.14
C GLN A 91 0.94 17.26 14.20
N GLN A 92 1.61 16.11 14.43
CA GLN A 92 2.73 16.03 15.38
C GLN A 92 3.92 16.91 14.98
N MET A 93 4.14 17.10 13.68
CA MET A 93 5.15 18.02 13.17
C MET A 93 4.75 19.49 13.32
N LYS A 94 3.56 19.78 13.86
CA LYS A 94 3.03 21.16 14.07
C LYS A 94 3.08 22.02 12.82
N LEU A 95 2.92 21.40 11.66
CA LEU A 95 2.84 22.10 10.38
C LEU A 95 1.47 22.78 10.25
N GLY A 96 1.45 24.00 9.77
CA GLY A 96 0.21 24.76 9.59
C GLY A 96 -0.64 24.20 8.43
N GLY A 97 -1.95 24.10 8.63
CA GLY A 97 -2.88 23.69 7.58
C GLY A 97 -2.90 24.64 6.37
N ASP A 98 -2.47 25.89 6.55
CA ASP A 98 -2.28 26.92 5.51
C ASP A 98 -1.14 26.59 4.54
N GLN A 99 -0.22 25.71 4.92
CA GLN A 99 0.86 25.21 4.06
C GLN A 99 0.39 24.11 3.10
N LEU A 100 -0.78 23.52 3.35
CA LEU A 100 -1.36 22.48 2.50
C LEU A 100 -1.93 23.10 1.23
N ARG A 101 -1.48 22.58 0.09
CA ARG A 101 -2.05 22.92 -1.21
C ARG A 101 -3.21 21.99 -1.53
N PRO A 102 -4.39 22.53 -1.91
CA PRO A 102 -5.51 21.69 -2.27
C PRO A 102 -5.19 20.85 -3.52
N VAL A 103 -5.67 19.63 -3.54
CA VAL A 103 -5.49 18.70 -4.67
C VAL A 103 -6.83 18.10 -5.06
N ASN A 104 -7.16 18.23 -6.34
CA ASN A 104 -8.36 17.64 -6.94
C ASN A 104 -8.12 16.22 -7.46
N SER A 105 -7.27 15.44 -6.79
CA SER A 105 -6.98 14.05 -7.16
C SER A 105 -7.72 13.09 -6.24
N LEU A 106 -8.26 12.04 -6.82
CA LEU A 106 -8.81 10.92 -6.06
C LEU A 106 -7.69 9.91 -5.83
N LEU A 107 -7.37 9.64 -4.57
CA LEU A 107 -6.49 8.56 -4.19
C LEU A 107 -7.35 7.31 -4.00
N VAL A 108 -6.98 6.24 -4.67
CA VAL A 108 -7.69 4.97 -4.61
C VAL A 108 -6.69 3.88 -4.22
N ASP A 109 -7.01 3.10 -3.21
CA ASP A 109 -6.22 1.93 -2.83
C ASP A 109 -6.42 0.77 -3.82
N PHE A 110 -5.76 -0.36 -3.59
CA PHE A 110 -5.92 -1.56 -4.43
C PHE A 110 -7.31 -2.18 -4.37
N GLY A 111 -8.01 -2.01 -3.26
CA GLY A 111 -9.38 -2.48 -3.06
C GLY A 111 -10.41 -1.60 -3.75
N GLY A 112 -9.99 -0.46 -4.33
CA GLY A 112 -10.89 0.52 -4.93
C GLY A 112 -11.50 1.49 -3.92
N THR A 113 -11.08 1.47 -2.66
CA THR A 113 -11.54 2.36 -1.60
C THR A 113 -10.97 3.76 -1.81
N LYS A 114 -11.82 4.76 -1.70
CA LYS A 114 -11.41 6.16 -1.77
C LYS A 114 -10.74 6.56 -0.47
N VAL A 115 -9.51 7.04 -0.54
CA VAL A 115 -8.79 7.59 0.61
C VAL A 115 -9.02 9.10 0.67
N GLN A 116 -9.33 9.61 1.86
CA GLN A 116 -9.54 11.05 2.07
C GLN A 116 -8.20 11.78 1.98
N LEU A 117 -8.03 12.51 0.88
CA LEU A 117 -6.89 13.38 0.64
C LEU A 117 -7.16 14.76 1.23
N ILE A 118 -6.30 15.22 2.14
CA ILE A 118 -6.39 16.55 2.77
C ILE A 118 -5.73 17.61 1.87
N GLY A 119 -4.58 17.26 1.31
CA GLY A 119 -3.83 18.18 0.44
C GLY A 119 -2.44 17.64 0.13
N THR A 120 -1.57 18.49 -0.40
CA THR A 120 -0.15 18.21 -0.59
C THR A 120 0.72 19.22 0.12
N ILE A 121 1.89 18.77 0.53
CA ILE A 121 2.92 19.60 1.13
C ILE A 121 4.31 19.19 0.63
N THR A 122 5.15 20.17 0.35
CA THR A 122 6.56 19.90 -0.01
C THR A 122 7.44 20.16 1.19
N LEU A 123 8.18 19.13 1.62
CA LEU A 123 9.03 19.18 2.80
C LEU A 123 10.45 18.72 2.47
N PRO A 124 11.49 19.35 3.03
CA PRO A 124 12.85 18.84 2.94
C PRO A 124 12.98 17.53 3.72
N VAL A 125 13.54 16.52 3.08
CA VAL A 125 13.80 15.19 3.65
C VAL A 125 15.27 14.87 3.54
N VAL A 126 15.88 14.47 4.65
CA VAL A 126 17.26 14.01 4.71
C VAL A 126 17.28 12.51 4.90
N VAL A 127 18.02 11.82 4.03
CA VAL A 127 18.28 10.38 4.09
C VAL A 127 19.77 10.12 4.23
N GLY A 128 20.14 9.13 5.07
CA GLY A 128 21.52 8.78 5.37
C GLY A 128 22.10 9.53 6.57
N ALA A 129 23.39 9.34 6.77
CA ALA A 129 24.16 9.97 7.86
C ALA A 129 25.34 10.78 7.28
N TYR A 130 25.65 11.89 7.91
CA TYR A 130 26.80 12.70 7.52
C TYR A 130 28.09 11.87 7.52
N PRO A 131 28.96 12.01 6.49
CA PRO A 131 28.83 12.90 5.32
C PRO A 131 28.04 12.30 4.15
N GLN A 132 27.65 11.03 4.20
CA GLN A 132 26.96 10.30 3.15
C GLN A 132 25.44 10.45 3.26
N GLN A 133 24.95 11.67 3.19
CA GLN A 133 23.52 12.01 3.25
C GLN A 133 23.07 12.75 2.01
N VAL A 134 21.77 12.65 1.71
CA VAL A 134 21.11 13.38 0.64
C VAL A 134 19.91 14.13 1.20
N THR A 135 19.81 15.42 0.89
CA THR A 135 18.64 16.24 1.18
C THR A 135 17.89 16.52 -0.11
N ARG A 136 16.58 16.29 -0.11
CA ARG A 136 15.69 16.60 -1.25
C ARG A 136 14.35 17.09 -0.75
N ASP A 137 13.75 17.98 -1.52
CA ASP A 137 12.37 18.37 -1.33
C ASP A 137 11.46 17.25 -1.83
N VAL A 138 10.58 16.75 -0.98
CA VAL A 138 9.64 15.68 -1.25
C VAL A 138 8.22 16.25 -1.20
N ASN A 139 7.43 15.98 -2.24
CA ASN A 139 6.04 16.38 -2.29
C ASN A 139 5.14 15.26 -1.76
N PHE A 140 4.70 15.39 -0.53
CA PHE A 140 3.83 14.44 0.13
C PHE A 140 2.36 14.70 -0.16
N LEU A 141 1.61 13.63 -0.41
CA LEU A 141 0.16 13.61 -0.24
C LEU A 141 -0.16 13.43 1.24
N VAL A 142 -0.90 14.38 1.81
CA VAL A 142 -1.36 14.27 3.21
C VAL A 142 -2.73 13.62 3.21
N ILE A 143 -2.83 12.47 3.86
CA ILE A 143 -4.04 11.65 3.88
C ILE A 143 -4.54 11.43 5.31
N ASP A 144 -5.87 11.47 5.47
CA ASP A 144 -6.53 11.14 6.72
C ASP A 144 -7.06 9.71 6.65
N CYS A 145 -6.20 8.79 7.07
CA CYS A 145 -6.61 7.42 7.32
C CYS A 145 -5.74 6.82 8.43
N SER A 146 -6.30 5.82 9.12
CA SER A 146 -5.58 5.10 10.16
C SER A 146 -4.42 4.30 9.56
N SER A 147 -3.24 4.45 10.14
CA SER A 147 -2.04 3.71 9.73
C SER A 147 -1.10 3.56 10.92
N SER A 148 -0.35 2.47 10.95
CA SER A 148 0.75 2.26 11.87
C SER A 148 2.04 2.96 11.41
N TYR A 149 2.08 3.43 10.16
CA TYR A 149 3.18 4.21 9.61
C TYR A 149 2.93 5.70 9.74
N ASN A 150 4.02 6.48 9.83
CA ASN A 150 3.97 7.93 9.82
C ASN A 150 4.03 8.50 8.40
N ALA A 151 4.78 7.84 7.52
CA ALA A 151 4.92 8.22 6.12
C ALA A 151 5.23 7.01 5.25
N ILE A 152 5.02 7.17 3.94
CA ILE A 152 5.45 6.22 2.91
C ILE A 152 6.33 6.98 1.92
N ILE A 153 7.53 6.45 1.66
CA ILE A 153 8.41 6.89 0.60
C ILE A 153 8.19 6.01 -0.62
N GLY A 154 7.65 6.59 -1.67
CA GLY A 154 7.32 5.91 -2.91
C GLY A 154 8.38 6.10 -4.00
N LYS A 155 8.05 5.64 -5.21
CA LYS A 155 8.91 5.75 -6.40
C LYS A 155 9.40 7.17 -6.70
N PRO A 156 8.58 8.25 -6.54
CA PRO A 156 9.05 9.59 -6.88
C PRO A 156 10.30 9.96 -6.10
N THR A 157 10.27 9.78 -4.79
CA THR A 157 11.40 10.08 -3.92
C THR A 157 12.55 9.10 -4.09
N LEU A 158 12.29 7.79 -4.15
CA LEU A 158 13.33 6.80 -4.41
C LEU A 158 14.10 7.08 -5.72
N ASN A 159 13.39 7.45 -6.78
CA ASN A 159 14.01 7.84 -8.05
C ASN A 159 14.82 9.15 -7.92
N SER A 160 14.34 10.13 -7.17
CA SER A 160 15.05 11.39 -6.95
C SER A 160 16.38 11.19 -6.20
N TRP A 161 16.41 10.23 -5.28
CA TRP A 161 17.61 9.82 -4.55
C TRP A 161 18.50 8.88 -5.37
N LYS A 162 18.03 8.39 -6.52
CA LYS A 162 18.65 7.26 -7.28
C LYS A 162 18.86 6.05 -6.37
N ALA A 163 17.94 5.82 -5.47
CA ALA A 163 18.03 4.79 -4.45
C ALA A 163 17.81 3.40 -5.04
N VAL A 164 18.57 2.45 -4.51
CA VAL A 164 18.40 1.01 -4.75
C VAL A 164 18.01 0.38 -3.42
N THR A 165 16.89 -0.35 -3.43
CA THR A 165 16.35 -1.04 -2.26
C THR A 165 16.60 -2.53 -2.38
N SER A 166 16.98 -3.16 -1.29
CA SER A 166 17.09 -4.61 -1.19
C SER A 166 16.26 -5.11 -0.01
N THR A 167 15.23 -5.88 -0.30
CA THR A 167 14.41 -6.54 0.72
C THR A 167 15.21 -7.59 1.47
N TYR A 168 16.08 -8.33 0.77
CA TYR A 168 16.96 -9.32 1.40
C TYR A 168 17.94 -8.71 2.41
N HIS A 169 18.42 -7.48 2.18
CA HIS A 169 19.32 -6.79 3.09
C HIS A 169 18.60 -5.80 4.00
N LEU A 170 17.27 -5.66 3.86
CA LEU A 170 16.46 -4.61 4.51
C LEU A 170 17.16 -3.25 4.47
N LEU A 171 17.67 -2.88 3.30
CA LEU A 171 18.62 -1.78 3.14
C LEU A 171 18.27 -0.94 1.92
N VAL A 172 18.44 0.36 2.08
CA VAL A 172 18.33 1.35 1.00
C VAL A 172 19.71 1.96 0.81
N LYS A 173 20.27 1.88 -0.41
CA LYS A 173 21.55 2.50 -0.79
C LYS A 173 21.32 3.55 -1.88
N PHE A 174 22.07 4.65 -1.82
CA PHE A 174 21.93 5.76 -2.76
C PHE A 174 23.27 6.47 -2.95
N PRO A 175 23.55 7.03 -4.13
CA PRO A 175 24.78 7.77 -4.39
C PRO A 175 24.75 9.14 -3.71
N THR A 176 25.89 9.54 -3.13
CA THR A 176 26.13 10.87 -2.58
C THR A 176 27.44 11.45 -3.12
N GLU A 177 27.74 12.69 -2.84
CA GLU A 177 29.03 13.30 -3.20
C GLU A 177 30.22 12.64 -2.50
N TYR A 178 29.97 11.99 -1.35
CA TYR A 178 30.99 11.36 -0.51
C TYR A 178 30.98 9.82 -0.59
N GLY A 179 30.46 9.24 -1.67
CA GLY A 179 30.33 7.81 -1.85
C GLY A 179 28.90 7.33 -1.74
N VAL A 180 28.71 6.04 -1.49
CA VAL A 180 27.38 5.44 -1.38
C VAL A 180 26.88 5.59 0.05
N GLY A 181 25.79 6.34 0.22
CA GLY A 181 25.05 6.42 1.48
C GLY A 181 24.11 5.24 1.64
N GLN A 182 23.72 4.94 2.88
CA GLN A 182 22.81 3.84 3.17
C GLN A 182 21.94 4.11 4.40
N VAL A 183 20.76 3.47 4.42
CA VAL A 183 19.86 3.44 5.57
C VAL A 183 19.35 2.03 5.77
N GLN A 184 19.57 1.50 6.98
CA GLN A 184 19.11 0.18 7.40
C GLN A 184 17.65 0.22 7.82
N GLY A 185 16.87 -0.78 7.42
CA GLY A 185 15.53 -1.02 7.94
C GLY A 185 15.53 -1.45 9.39
N ASP A 186 14.56 -0.95 10.14
CA ASP A 186 14.32 -1.31 11.54
C ASP A 186 13.29 -2.46 11.59
N GLN A 187 13.78 -3.70 11.83
CA GLN A 187 12.94 -4.90 11.90
C GLN A 187 11.93 -4.83 13.05
N LEU A 188 12.31 -4.26 14.18
CA LEU A 188 11.39 -4.14 15.32
C LEU A 188 10.24 -3.21 14.99
N ALA A 189 10.54 -2.03 14.43
CA ALA A 189 9.53 -1.10 13.97
C ALA A 189 8.63 -1.70 12.87
N ALA A 190 9.20 -2.48 11.94
CA ALA A 190 8.44 -3.17 10.90
C ALA A 190 7.42 -4.14 11.49
N ARG A 191 7.83 -4.98 12.43
CA ARG A 191 6.96 -5.96 13.12
C ARG A 191 5.90 -5.28 13.98
N GLU A 192 6.26 -4.22 14.71
CA GLU A 192 5.28 -3.42 15.45
C GLU A 192 4.21 -2.82 14.53
N CYS A 193 4.62 -2.27 13.38
CA CYS A 193 3.69 -1.73 12.40
C CYS A 193 2.77 -2.82 11.84
N TYR A 194 3.31 -3.98 11.50
CA TYR A 194 2.54 -5.11 10.99
C TYR A 194 1.48 -5.58 11.99
N LEU A 195 1.88 -5.80 13.25
CA LEU A 195 0.96 -6.22 14.31
C LEU A 195 -0.14 -5.17 14.59
N ALA A 196 0.23 -3.88 14.56
CA ALA A 196 -0.75 -2.81 14.73
C ALA A 196 -1.75 -2.75 13.56
N MET A 197 -1.32 -3.01 12.32
CA MET A 197 -2.20 -3.08 11.16
C MET A 197 -3.19 -4.25 11.27
N LEU A 198 -2.72 -5.43 11.68
CA LEU A 198 -3.61 -6.59 11.91
C LEU A 198 -4.68 -6.29 12.96
N ALA A 199 -4.32 -5.65 14.07
CA ALA A 199 -5.27 -5.27 15.12
C ALA A 199 -6.31 -4.25 14.63
N MET A 200 -5.92 -3.34 13.72
CA MET A 200 -6.85 -2.41 13.08
C MET A 200 -7.81 -3.14 12.13
N ASP A 201 -7.33 -4.08 11.34
CA ASP A 201 -8.15 -4.87 10.41
C ASP A 201 -9.16 -5.75 11.17
N GLU A 202 -8.78 -6.36 12.28
CA GLU A 202 -9.69 -7.13 13.13
C GLU A 202 -10.82 -6.24 13.69
N GLN A 203 -10.53 -5.01 14.13
CA GLN A 203 -11.54 -4.07 14.59
C GLN A 203 -12.51 -3.68 13.48
N VAL A 204 -12.02 -3.42 12.28
CA VAL A 204 -12.85 -3.10 11.11
C VAL A 204 -13.72 -4.29 10.72
N GLN A 205 -13.18 -5.51 10.73
CA GLN A 205 -13.96 -6.72 10.46
C GLN A 205 -15.04 -6.96 11.52
N MET A 206 -14.74 -6.76 12.80
CA MET A 206 -15.74 -6.86 13.87
C MET A 206 -16.86 -5.81 13.73
N MET A 207 -16.53 -4.59 13.32
CA MET A 207 -17.54 -3.55 13.03
C MET A 207 -18.41 -3.95 11.84
N ASN A 208 -17.82 -4.41 10.76
CA ASN A 208 -18.54 -4.88 9.57
C ASN A 208 -19.44 -6.09 9.84
N ILE A 209 -19.02 -6.99 10.72
CA ILE A 209 -19.84 -8.14 11.14
C ILE A 209 -21.06 -7.66 11.97
N LYS A 210 -20.91 -6.63 12.80
CA LYS A 210 -22.02 -6.03 13.54
C LYS A 210 -23.02 -5.32 12.61
N GLU A 211 -22.57 -4.65 11.59
CA GLU A 211 -23.43 -4.00 10.59
C GLU A 211 -24.09 -5.00 9.64
N ARG A 212 -23.42 -6.11 9.28
CA ARG A 212 -24.00 -7.19 8.49
C ARG A 212 -25.08 -8.01 9.20
N ARG A 213 -25.33 -7.79 10.50
CA ARG A 213 -26.45 -8.39 11.23
C ARG A 213 -27.79 -7.73 10.97
N VAL A 214 -27.90 -6.77 10.08
CA VAL A 214 -29.18 -6.52 9.39
C VAL A 214 -29.30 -7.65 8.35
N MET A 215 -29.72 -8.82 8.82
CA MET A 215 -30.03 -9.95 7.94
C MET A 215 -31.09 -9.45 6.96
N ALA A 216 -30.78 -9.53 5.67
CA ALA A 216 -31.81 -9.41 4.66
C ALA A 216 -32.92 -10.39 5.05
N GLU A 217 -34.11 -9.86 5.33
CA GLU A 217 -35.25 -10.72 5.58
C GLU A 217 -35.43 -11.59 4.33
N PRO A 218 -35.64 -12.91 4.51
CA PRO A 218 -35.88 -13.78 3.36
C PRO A 218 -37.05 -13.24 2.56
N THR A 219 -36.86 -13.08 1.26
CA THR A 219 -37.87 -12.56 0.35
C THR A 219 -39.00 -13.57 0.12
N GLU A 220 -38.84 -14.80 0.60
CA GLU A 220 -39.83 -15.89 0.47
C GLU A 220 -40.00 -16.67 1.78
N ALA A 221 -41.06 -17.44 1.86
CA ALA A 221 -41.32 -18.33 2.99
C ALA A 221 -40.23 -19.45 3.03
N LEU A 222 -39.73 -19.74 4.25
CA LEU A 222 -38.75 -20.78 4.46
C LEU A 222 -39.41 -22.04 5.01
N GLU A 223 -39.08 -23.19 4.47
CA GLU A 223 -39.42 -24.51 5.02
C GLU A 223 -38.21 -25.17 5.66
N ASN A 224 -38.43 -25.91 6.75
CA ASN A 224 -37.39 -26.72 7.40
C ASN A 224 -37.29 -28.07 6.70
N ILE A 225 -36.11 -28.36 6.17
CA ILE A 225 -35.83 -29.68 5.57
C ILE A 225 -34.85 -30.42 6.48
N SER A 226 -35.20 -31.68 6.83
CA SER A 226 -34.28 -32.56 7.56
C SER A 226 -33.11 -32.96 6.65
N LEU A 227 -31.90 -32.82 7.16
CA LEU A 227 -30.66 -33.20 6.44
C LEU A 227 -30.27 -34.66 6.64
N ASP A 228 -30.93 -35.36 7.60
CA ASP A 228 -30.58 -36.72 7.98
C ASP A 228 -31.85 -37.43 8.45
N GLU A 229 -32.21 -38.53 7.79
CA GLU A 229 -33.41 -39.31 8.13
C GLU A 229 -33.34 -39.94 9.52
N ASP A 230 -32.13 -40.25 10.00
CA ASP A 230 -31.89 -40.88 11.29
C ASP A 230 -31.71 -39.85 12.43
N ASN A 231 -31.60 -38.56 12.12
CA ASN A 231 -31.40 -37.51 13.13
C ASN A 231 -32.21 -36.21 12.79
N PRO A 232 -33.48 -36.15 13.21
CA PRO A 232 -34.40 -35.06 12.90
C PRO A 232 -33.98 -33.69 13.49
N GLU A 233 -33.03 -33.64 14.42
CA GLU A 233 -32.50 -32.35 14.92
C GLU A 233 -31.58 -31.66 13.94
N LYS A 234 -31.03 -32.35 12.96
CA LYS A 234 -30.24 -31.79 11.87
C LYS A 234 -31.16 -31.30 10.75
N SER A 235 -31.66 -30.08 10.89
CA SER A 235 -32.50 -29.44 9.87
C SER A 235 -31.87 -28.15 9.37
N THR A 236 -32.15 -27.80 8.12
CA THR A 236 -31.82 -26.50 7.52
C THR A 236 -33.08 -25.82 6.98
N ARG A 237 -33.01 -24.51 6.80
CA ARG A 237 -34.09 -23.72 6.21
C ARG A 237 -33.82 -23.45 4.75
N VAL A 238 -34.74 -23.79 3.88
CA VAL A 238 -34.66 -23.61 2.44
C VAL A 238 -35.87 -22.82 1.95
N GLY A 239 -35.69 -21.94 0.97
CA GLY A 239 -36.78 -21.19 0.37
C GLY A 239 -37.75 -22.12 -0.38
N VAL A 240 -39.05 -21.87 -0.24
CA VAL A 240 -40.12 -22.71 -0.84
C VAL A 240 -40.05 -22.75 -2.37
N ASP A 241 -39.55 -21.68 -3.00
CA ASP A 241 -39.44 -21.62 -4.47
C ASP A 241 -38.21 -22.40 -4.99
N LEU A 242 -37.14 -22.57 -4.17
CA LEU A 242 -35.96 -23.34 -4.51
C LEU A 242 -36.28 -24.84 -4.65
N GLU A 243 -37.22 -25.35 -3.85
CA GLU A 243 -37.67 -26.74 -3.93
C GLU A 243 -38.38 -27.09 -5.23
N LYS A 244 -39.05 -26.09 -5.85
CA LYS A 244 -39.74 -26.26 -7.14
C LYS A 244 -38.79 -26.36 -8.32
N GLU A 245 -37.62 -25.67 -8.25
CA GLU A 245 -36.58 -25.77 -9.29
C GLU A 245 -35.84 -27.10 -9.23
N ILE A 246 -35.50 -27.58 -8.04
CA ILE A 246 -34.79 -28.85 -7.85
C ILE A 246 -35.66 -30.03 -8.28
N LYS A 247 -36.97 -29.99 -8.03
CA LYS A 247 -37.92 -31.02 -8.49
C LYS A 247 -38.11 -31.03 -10.00
N LYS A 248 -37.87 -29.91 -10.69
CA LYS A 248 -37.95 -29.83 -12.15
C LYS A 248 -36.76 -30.48 -12.85
N ASP A 249 -35.57 -30.37 -12.29
CA ASP A 249 -34.36 -30.97 -12.86
C ASP A 249 -34.27 -32.50 -12.64
N SER A 250 -34.95 -33.03 -11.62
CA SER A 250 -35.00 -34.48 -11.36
C SER A 250 -36.08 -35.22 -12.16
N SER A 251 -36.95 -34.51 -12.92
CA SER A 251 -37.98 -35.11 -13.73
C SER A 251 -37.62 -35.20 -15.24
N VAL A 252 -36.37 -34.88 -15.61
CA VAL A 252 -35.83 -34.94 -16.98
C VAL A 252 -34.65 -35.92 -17.03
N SER A 253 -34.85 -37.13 -16.48
CA SER A 253 -33.93 -38.25 -16.68
C SER A 253 -34.70 -39.50 -17.03
#